data_df5f8adbce5bbfaf0639624476083054
#
_entry.id   df5f8adbce5bbfaf0639624476083054
#
_cell.length_a   1.000
_cell.length_b   1.000
_cell.length_c   1.000
_cell.angle_alpha   90.00
_cell.angle_beta   90.00
_cell.angle_gamma   90.00
#
_symmetry.space_group_name_H-M   'P 1'
#
loop_
_entity.id
_entity.type
_entity.pdbx_description
1 polymer ?
#
loop_
_entity_poly.entity_id
_entity_poly.type
_entity_poly.pdbx_seq_one_letter_code
_entity_poly.pdbx_strand_id
1 'polypeptide(L)'
;LSSASAQKEAKAPAGGVKHIYKTVGDLKLPLYLYAPIARKSTGQAPAIVFFFGGGWKNGSPAQFEEHCKFLAKRGMVAITVEYRVSSRHNVKVEDCIADARSAMRWVRGNAKKLGVDPNRIASGGGSAGGHLAAAVALMDSFDSKTDDLKVSAQPNAMVLFNPAMAIAPHKDLPAACNEQFKTRLSDRSRG
;
A
#
# COMPACT_ATOMS: atom_id res chain seq x y z
N LEU A 1 -20.66 25.25 15.50
CA LEU A 1 -19.21 25.01 15.66
C LEU A 1 -19.00 23.50 15.75
N SER A 2 -18.75 22.85 14.59
CA SER A 2 -18.45 21.43 14.49
C SER A 2 -17.03 21.22 15.02
N SER A 3 -16.87 20.53 16.15
CA SER A 3 -15.59 20.05 16.62
C SER A 3 -15.10 18.96 15.65
N ALA A 4 -14.13 19.29 14.83
CA ALA A 4 -13.38 18.28 14.09
C ALA A 4 -12.72 17.36 15.13
N SER A 5 -13.23 16.14 15.32
CA SER A 5 -12.58 15.15 16.14
C SER A 5 -11.21 14.87 15.49
N ALA A 6 -10.13 15.13 16.21
CA ALA A 6 -8.78 14.84 15.74
C ALA A 6 -8.71 13.37 15.33
N GLN A 7 -8.65 13.12 14.04
CA GLN A 7 -8.47 11.76 13.53
C GLN A 7 -7.15 11.22 14.07
N LYS A 8 -7.21 10.06 14.72
CA LYS A 8 -6.02 9.42 15.29
C LYS A 8 -5.06 9.08 14.16
N GLU A 9 -3.96 9.82 14.05
CA GLU A 9 -2.95 9.60 13.03
C GLU A 9 -2.35 8.20 13.11
N ALA A 10 -1.99 7.64 11.96
CA ALA A 10 -1.27 6.38 11.92
C ALA A 10 0.15 6.54 12.47
N LYS A 11 0.67 5.49 13.13
CA LYS A 11 2.05 5.46 13.59
C LYS A 11 3.00 5.59 12.39
N ALA A 12 3.73 6.70 12.31
CA ALA A 12 4.76 6.89 11.31
C ALA A 12 5.97 5.98 11.59
N PRO A 13 6.62 5.43 10.55
CA PRO A 13 7.86 4.67 10.72
C PRO A 13 9.04 5.60 11.00
N ALA A 14 10.03 5.13 11.76
CA ALA A 14 11.24 5.88 12.04
C ALA A 14 12.26 5.78 10.90
N GLY A 15 12.95 6.88 10.59
CA GLY A 15 14.10 6.93 9.67
C GLY A 15 13.76 6.99 8.18
N GLY A 16 12.49 6.94 7.79
CA GLY A 16 12.06 7.13 6.41
C GLY A 16 11.84 8.60 6.07
N VAL A 17 12.21 9.03 4.86
CA VAL A 17 11.91 10.37 4.35
C VAL A 17 10.45 10.43 3.92
N LYS A 18 9.67 11.31 4.56
CA LYS A 18 8.24 11.49 4.28
C LYS A 18 8.00 12.26 2.98
N HIS A 19 7.14 11.72 2.12
CA HIS A 19 6.62 12.41 0.94
C HIS A 19 5.10 12.29 0.91
N ILE A 20 4.40 13.32 0.46
CA ILE A 20 2.95 13.25 0.21
C ILE A 20 2.75 12.81 -1.22
N TYR A 21 2.10 11.65 -1.40
CA TYR A 21 1.85 11.09 -2.73
C TYR A 21 0.44 11.38 -3.24
N LYS A 22 -0.50 11.65 -2.32
CA LYS A 22 -1.90 11.91 -2.64
C LYS A 22 -2.53 12.87 -1.63
N THR A 23 -3.48 13.67 -2.09
CA THR A 23 -4.35 14.49 -1.24
C THR A 23 -5.81 14.19 -1.59
N VAL A 24 -6.64 13.93 -0.57
CA VAL A 24 -8.08 13.66 -0.71
C VAL A 24 -8.83 14.61 0.22
N GLY A 25 -9.43 15.67 -0.34
CA GLY A 25 -9.90 16.80 0.47
C GLY A 25 -8.73 17.39 1.27
N ASP A 26 -8.87 17.49 2.58
CA ASP A 26 -7.82 18.00 3.47
C ASP A 26 -6.83 16.91 3.92
N LEU A 27 -7.13 15.63 3.63
CA LEU A 27 -6.30 14.50 4.04
C LEU A 27 -5.09 14.36 3.12
N LYS A 28 -3.88 14.43 3.70
CA LYS A 28 -2.61 14.20 3.01
C LYS A 28 -2.10 12.79 3.32
N LEU A 29 -1.98 11.95 2.29
CA LEU A 29 -1.50 10.59 2.41
C LEU A 29 0.01 10.53 2.16
N PRO A 30 0.82 10.20 3.17
CA PRO A 30 2.26 10.09 3.03
C PRO A 30 2.70 8.69 2.59
N LEU A 31 3.88 8.65 1.99
CA LEU A 31 4.74 7.48 1.96
C LEU A 31 6.08 7.83 2.61
N TYR A 32 6.81 6.79 3.02
CA TYR A 32 8.09 6.92 3.71
C TYR A 32 9.16 6.15 2.94
N LEU A 33 10.17 6.85 2.47
CA LEU A 33 11.22 6.33 1.61
C LEU A 33 12.51 6.10 2.38
N TYR A 34 13.08 4.92 2.24
CA TYR A 34 14.38 4.51 2.74
C TYR A 34 15.34 4.36 1.56
N ALA A 35 16.24 5.31 1.42
CA ALA A 35 17.24 5.29 0.37
C ALA A 35 18.36 4.29 0.66
N PRO A 36 19.03 3.72 -0.36
CA PRO A 36 20.20 2.87 -0.17
C PRO A 36 21.29 3.59 0.63
N ILE A 37 21.83 2.92 1.66
CA ILE A 37 22.91 3.47 2.52
C ILE A 37 24.22 3.53 1.76
N ALA A 38 24.48 2.55 0.89
CA ALA A 38 25.67 2.51 0.04
C ALA A 38 25.24 2.28 -1.41
N ARG A 39 25.36 3.30 -2.24
CA ARG A 39 25.24 3.12 -3.69
C ARG A 39 26.55 2.58 -4.25
N LYS A 40 26.56 1.31 -4.65
CA LYS A 40 27.70 0.68 -5.35
C LYS A 40 27.78 1.10 -6.83
N SER A 41 26.78 1.80 -7.37
CA SER A 41 26.74 2.23 -8.76
C SER A 41 26.10 3.62 -8.89
N THR A 42 26.48 4.35 -9.95
CA THR A 42 25.89 5.63 -10.33
C THR A 42 24.48 5.49 -10.94
N GLY A 43 23.99 4.25 -11.11
CA GLY A 43 22.70 3.92 -11.72
C GLY A 43 21.51 4.03 -10.76
N GLN A 44 20.30 3.97 -11.32
CA GLN A 44 19.05 3.91 -10.58
C GLN A 44 18.90 2.56 -9.86
N ALA A 45 18.39 2.57 -8.62
CA ALA A 45 18.19 1.38 -7.80
C ALA A 45 16.84 0.71 -8.08
N PRO A 46 16.73 -0.62 -7.90
CA PRO A 46 15.42 -1.26 -7.82
C PRO A 46 14.67 -0.75 -6.60
N ALA A 47 13.34 -0.74 -6.67
CA ALA A 47 12.51 -0.31 -5.55
C ALA A 47 11.46 -1.34 -5.17
N ILE A 48 10.98 -1.26 -3.92
CA ILE A 48 9.80 -1.96 -3.44
C ILE A 48 8.90 -1.01 -2.69
N VAL A 49 7.58 -1.15 -2.92
CA VAL A 49 6.53 -0.35 -2.27
C VAL A 49 5.68 -1.29 -1.42
N PHE A 50 5.73 -1.12 -0.09
CA PHE A 50 5.00 -1.95 0.87
C PHE A 50 3.70 -1.33 1.31
N PHE A 51 2.66 -2.17 1.38
CA PHE A 51 1.35 -1.88 1.94
C PHE A 51 1.15 -2.71 3.21
N PHE A 52 0.75 -2.07 4.30
CA PHE A 52 0.56 -2.72 5.59
C PHE A 52 -0.71 -3.57 5.65
N GLY A 53 -0.74 -4.56 6.54
CA GLY A 53 -1.91 -5.37 6.88
C GLY A 53 -2.80 -4.68 7.92
N GLY A 54 -3.94 -5.29 8.22
CA GLY A 54 -4.88 -4.80 9.23
C GLY A 54 -6.33 -4.82 8.76
N GLY A 55 -6.66 -5.70 7.80
CA GLY A 55 -8.03 -5.97 7.33
C GLY A 55 -8.69 -4.77 6.66
N TRP A 56 -7.91 -3.86 6.05
CA TRP A 56 -8.37 -2.57 5.49
C TRP A 56 -9.05 -1.66 6.53
N LYS A 57 -9.09 -2.10 7.79
CA LYS A 57 -9.74 -1.41 8.90
C LYS A 57 -8.76 -0.57 9.71
N ASN A 58 -7.55 -1.08 9.95
CA ASN A 58 -6.52 -0.41 10.76
C ASN A 58 -5.11 -0.74 10.24
N GLY A 59 -4.07 -0.40 11.02
CA GLY A 59 -2.68 -0.61 10.67
C GLY A 59 -1.94 0.70 10.38
N SER A 60 -0.65 0.60 10.07
CA SER A 60 0.20 1.76 9.79
C SER A 60 1.44 1.38 8.98
N PRO A 61 2.09 2.36 8.31
CA PRO A 61 3.33 2.15 7.57
C PRO A 61 4.48 1.59 8.41
N ALA A 62 4.46 1.80 9.73
CA ALA A 62 5.49 1.29 10.65
C ALA A 62 5.63 -0.24 10.63
N GLN A 63 4.61 -0.97 10.13
CA GLN A 63 4.66 -2.43 10.02
C GLN A 63 5.82 -2.92 9.15
N PHE A 64 6.19 -2.18 8.11
CA PHE A 64 7.27 -2.56 7.20
C PHE A 64 8.57 -1.78 7.39
N GLU A 65 8.70 -1.04 8.50
CA GLU A 65 9.89 -0.23 8.81
C GLU A 65 11.18 -1.06 8.74
N GLU A 66 11.24 -2.19 9.44
CA GLU A 66 12.44 -3.02 9.50
C GLU A 66 12.75 -3.70 8.16
N HIS A 67 11.72 -4.09 7.39
CA HIS A 67 11.90 -4.59 6.03
C HIS A 67 12.51 -3.52 5.12
N CYS A 68 12.02 -2.27 5.23
CA CYS A 68 12.56 -1.16 4.46
C CYS A 68 14.02 -0.87 4.82
N LYS A 69 14.37 -0.81 6.10
CA LYS A 69 15.75 -0.64 6.56
C LYS A 69 16.68 -1.76 6.08
N PHE A 70 16.20 -3.02 6.15
CA PHE A 70 16.95 -4.19 5.68
C PHE A 70 17.26 -4.13 4.19
N LEU A 71 16.26 -3.77 3.36
CA LEU A 71 16.43 -3.70 1.92
C LEU A 71 17.25 -2.48 1.48
N ALA A 72 17.11 -1.36 2.17
CA ALA A 72 17.93 -0.17 1.94
C ALA A 72 19.44 -0.46 2.18
N LYS A 73 19.78 -1.23 3.22
CA LYS A 73 21.16 -1.71 3.46
C LYS A 73 21.68 -2.60 2.32
N ARG A 74 20.80 -3.17 1.49
CA ARG A 74 21.13 -4.04 0.36
C ARG A 74 21.08 -3.36 -1.00
N GLY A 75 20.94 -2.02 -1.02
CA GLY A 75 21.02 -1.23 -2.23
C GLY A 75 19.67 -1.02 -2.94
N MET A 76 18.55 -1.36 -2.33
CA MET A 76 17.21 -1.06 -2.86
C MET A 76 16.66 0.25 -2.27
N VAL A 77 15.86 0.95 -3.03
CA VAL A 77 14.93 1.95 -2.46
C VAL A 77 13.73 1.18 -1.91
N ALA A 78 13.49 1.29 -0.60
CA ALA A 78 12.34 0.66 0.03
C ALA A 78 11.36 1.72 0.53
N ILE A 79 10.08 1.50 0.30
CA ILE A 79 9.02 2.47 0.58
C ILE A 79 7.90 1.77 1.33
N THR A 80 7.36 2.42 2.36
CA THR A 80 6.13 1.99 3.02
C THR A 80 5.08 3.09 2.94
N VAL A 81 3.83 2.73 2.66
CA VAL A 81 2.78 3.65 2.24
C VAL A 81 1.68 3.73 3.29
N GLU A 82 1.27 4.94 3.66
CA GLU A 82 -0.02 5.18 4.32
C GLU A 82 -1.12 5.17 3.26
N TYR A 83 -2.11 4.30 3.43
CA TYR A 83 -3.33 4.32 2.64
C TYR A 83 -4.54 4.47 3.57
N ARG A 84 -5.66 4.93 3.08
CA ARG A 84 -6.87 5.11 3.87
C ARG A 84 -7.39 3.76 4.38
N VAL A 85 -7.87 3.75 5.62
CA VAL A 85 -8.47 2.56 6.26
C VAL A 85 -9.83 2.92 6.85
N SER A 86 -10.76 1.96 6.93
CA SER A 86 -12.15 2.25 7.28
C SER A 86 -12.33 2.85 8.68
N SER A 87 -11.55 2.43 9.68
CA SER A 87 -11.69 2.93 11.05
C SER A 87 -11.29 4.41 11.25
N ARG A 88 -10.41 4.93 10.38
CA ARG A 88 -9.94 6.33 10.44
C ARG A 88 -10.61 7.23 9.40
N HIS A 89 -11.01 6.67 8.26
CA HIS A 89 -11.37 7.45 7.08
C HIS A 89 -12.74 7.10 6.53
N ASN A 90 -13.45 6.13 7.13
CA ASN A 90 -14.77 5.64 6.68
C ASN A 90 -14.80 5.32 5.17
N VAL A 91 -13.84 4.53 4.72
CA VAL A 91 -13.65 4.17 3.31
C VAL A 91 -13.88 2.69 3.08
N LYS A 92 -14.12 2.32 1.80
CA LYS A 92 -14.25 0.96 1.32
C LYS A 92 -12.91 0.40 0.85
N VAL A 93 -12.85 -0.90 0.54
CA VAL A 93 -11.63 -1.57 0.05
C VAL A 93 -11.19 -0.99 -1.29
N GLU A 94 -12.13 -0.57 -2.14
CA GLU A 94 -11.87 0.05 -3.43
C GLU A 94 -11.08 1.36 -3.29
N ASP A 95 -11.35 2.13 -2.24
CA ASP A 95 -10.58 3.34 -1.92
C ASP A 95 -9.15 3.01 -1.52
N CYS A 96 -8.97 1.91 -0.77
CA CYS A 96 -7.62 1.44 -0.40
C CYS A 96 -6.82 1.00 -1.65
N ILE A 97 -7.49 0.33 -2.61
CA ILE A 97 -6.88 -0.06 -3.89
C ILE A 97 -6.51 1.20 -4.69
N ALA A 98 -7.41 2.18 -4.77
CA ALA A 98 -7.15 3.45 -5.47
C ALA A 98 -5.94 4.18 -4.87
N ASP A 99 -5.80 4.19 -3.54
CA ASP A 99 -4.65 4.81 -2.87
C ASP A 99 -3.35 4.05 -3.16
N ALA A 100 -3.39 2.70 -3.15
CA ALA A 100 -2.22 1.89 -3.49
C ALA A 100 -1.77 2.10 -4.94
N ARG A 101 -2.71 2.18 -5.89
CA ARG A 101 -2.43 2.48 -7.30
C ARG A 101 -1.83 3.87 -7.48
N SER A 102 -2.41 4.88 -6.81
CA SER A 102 -1.85 6.25 -6.79
C SER A 102 -0.43 6.29 -6.25
N ALA A 103 -0.12 5.54 -5.18
CA ALA A 103 1.23 5.48 -4.62
C ALA A 103 2.23 4.88 -5.60
N MET A 104 1.88 3.79 -6.31
CA MET A 104 2.74 3.19 -7.34
C MET A 104 3.01 4.14 -8.49
N ARG A 105 1.96 4.85 -8.98
CA ARG A 105 2.12 5.89 -10.02
C ARG A 105 3.02 7.02 -9.57
N TRP A 106 2.80 7.50 -8.34
CA TRP A 106 3.62 8.57 -7.79
C TRP A 106 5.10 8.16 -7.71
N VAL A 107 5.40 6.95 -7.23
CA VAL A 107 6.79 6.45 -7.17
C VAL A 107 7.39 6.35 -8.57
N ARG A 108 6.66 5.79 -9.55
CA ARG A 108 7.16 5.65 -10.92
C ARG A 108 7.33 7.00 -11.61
N GLY A 109 6.38 7.92 -11.46
CA GLY A 109 6.45 9.27 -12.03
C GLY A 109 7.60 10.11 -11.44
N ASN A 110 7.99 9.85 -10.20
CA ASN A 110 9.11 10.51 -9.53
C ASN A 110 10.41 9.67 -9.53
N ALA A 111 10.47 8.58 -10.28
CA ALA A 111 11.55 7.59 -10.21
C ALA A 111 12.94 8.21 -10.36
N LYS A 112 13.13 9.11 -11.33
CA LYS A 112 14.41 9.84 -11.55
C LYS A 112 14.83 10.64 -10.30
N LYS A 113 13.91 11.39 -9.71
CA LYS A 113 14.15 12.21 -8.51
C LYS A 113 14.46 11.34 -7.28
N LEU A 114 13.82 10.19 -7.17
CA LEU A 114 14.00 9.23 -6.07
C LEU A 114 15.22 8.32 -6.28
N GLY A 115 15.85 8.35 -7.44
CA GLY A 115 16.94 7.46 -7.81
C GLY A 115 16.49 6.01 -8.01
N VAL A 116 15.24 5.82 -8.44
CA VAL A 116 14.59 4.53 -8.71
C VAL A 116 14.63 4.22 -10.19
N ASP A 117 14.85 2.95 -10.55
CA ASP A 117 14.64 2.45 -11.90
C ASP A 117 13.13 2.19 -12.10
N PRO A 118 12.45 2.94 -12.99
CA PRO A 118 11.01 2.81 -13.20
C PRO A 118 10.59 1.44 -13.74
N ASN A 119 11.52 0.66 -14.28
CA ASN A 119 11.31 -0.68 -14.81
C ASN A 119 11.63 -1.79 -13.79
N ARG A 120 12.02 -1.43 -12.55
CA ARG A 120 12.33 -2.38 -11.48
C ARG A 120 11.68 -1.97 -10.16
N ILE A 121 10.34 -1.80 -10.18
CA ILE A 121 9.53 -1.45 -9.01
C ILE A 121 8.65 -2.65 -8.64
N ALA A 122 8.87 -3.22 -7.47
CA ALA A 122 8.01 -4.26 -6.90
C ALA A 122 6.92 -3.65 -6.02
N SER A 123 5.76 -4.33 -5.91
CA SER A 123 4.79 -4.14 -4.84
C SER A 123 4.94 -5.23 -3.79
N GLY A 124 4.67 -4.92 -2.52
CA GLY A 124 4.72 -5.90 -1.44
C GLY A 124 3.74 -5.59 -0.34
N GLY A 125 3.43 -6.59 0.49
CA GLY A 125 2.55 -6.38 1.63
C GLY A 125 2.10 -7.65 2.31
N GLY A 126 1.53 -7.51 3.51
CA GLY A 126 1.03 -8.62 4.33
C GLY A 126 -0.48 -8.57 4.50
N SER A 127 -1.16 -9.74 4.51
CA SER A 127 -2.61 -9.85 4.72
C SER A 127 -3.39 -8.92 3.78
N ALA A 128 -4.15 -7.95 4.28
CA ALA A 128 -4.83 -6.92 3.48
C ALA A 128 -3.87 -6.10 2.61
N GLY A 129 -2.65 -5.79 3.09
CA GLY A 129 -1.61 -5.14 2.28
C GLY A 129 -1.08 -6.03 1.17
N GLY A 130 -1.01 -7.34 1.39
CA GLY A 130 -0.70 -8.33 0.35
C GLY A 130 -1.78 -8.39 -0.73
N HIS A 131 -3.06 -8.27 -0.35
CA HIS A 131 -4.16 -8.09 -1.30
C HIS A 131 -3.98 -6.81 -2.12
N LEU A 132 -3.67 -5.66 -1.48
CA LEU A 132 -3.44 -4.41 -2.20
C LEU A 132 -2.27 -4.52 -3.19
N ALA A 133 -1.16 -5.15 -2.78
CA ALA A 133 -0.01 -5.38 -3.64
C ALA A 133 -0.36 -6.22 -4.87
N ALA A 134 -1.20 -7.26 -4.71
CA ALA A 134 -1.71 -8.07 -5.80
C ALA A 134 -2.74 -7.31 -6.67
N ALA A 135 -3.66 -6.57 -6.05
CA ALA A 135 -4.67 -5.79 -6.75
C ALA A 135 -4.03 -4.73 -7.67
N VAL A 136 -2.97 -4.06 -7.22
CA VAL A 136 -2.21 -3.11 -8.05
C VAL A 136 -1.61 -3.78 -9.29
N ALA A 137 -1.18 -5.05 -9.16
CA ALA A 137 -0.57 -5.80 -10.27
C ALA A 137 -1.61 -6.34 -11.27
N LEU A 138 -2.79 -6.73 -10.79
CA LEU A 138 -3.73 -7.57 -11.53
C LEU A 138 -5.03 -6.86 -11.94
N MET A 139 -5.31 -5.68 -11.37
CA MET A 139 -6.57 -4.96 -11.62
C MET A 139 -6.32 -3.66 -12.37
N ASP A 140 -7.11 -3.44 -13.44
CA ASP A 140 -7.07 -2.21 -14.25
C ASP A 140 -8.11 -1.16 -13.78
N SER A 141 -8.92 -1.52 -12.78
CA SER A 141 -9.99 -0.70 -12.21
C SER A 141 -9.59 -0.01 -10.91
N PHE A 142 -10.47 0.85 -10.41
CA PHE A 142 -10.32 1.59 -9.15
C PHE A 142 -9.22 2.66 -9.16
N ASP A 143 -8.93 3.25 -10.31
CA ASP A 143 -8.03 4.39 -10.39
C ASP A 143 -8.65 5.66 -9.80
N SER A 144 -7.84 6.46 -9.13
CA SER A 144 -8.27 7.77 -8.68
C SER A 144 -8.45 8.72 -9.88
N LYS A 145 -9.51 9.53 -9.86
CA LYS A 145 -9.76 10.54 -10.92
C LYS A 145 -8.66 11.60 -11.03
N THR A 146 -7.84 11.72 -9.99
CA THR A 146 -6.73 12.69 -9.93
C THR A 146 -5.39 12.12 -10.39
N ASP A 147 -5.35 10.81 -10.69
CA ASP A 147 -4.11 10.15 -11.13
C ASP A 147 -3.80 10.44 -12.60
N ASP A 148 -2.52 10.61 -12.92
CA ASP A 148 -2.05 10.57 -14.30
C ASP A 148 -2.00 9.13 -14.80
N LEU A 149 -3.02 8.74 -15.57
CA LEU A 149 -3.16 7.37 -16.11
C LEU A 149 -2.12 7.03 -17.18
N LYS A 150 -1.34 7.99 -17.69
CA LYS A 150 -0.21 7.74 -18.58
C LYS A 150 0.97 7.08 -17.82
N VAL A 151 1.01 7.23 -16.49
CA VAL A 151 1.98 6.57 -15.62
C VAL A 151 1.41 5.25 -15.14
N SER A 152 2.03 4.12 -15.47
CA SER A 152 1.56 2.80 -15.05
C SER A 152 1.64 2.62 -13.54
N ALA A 153 0.56 2.11 -12.92
CA ALA A 153 0.56 1.65 -11.54
C ALA A 153 1.17 0.24 -11.38
N GLN A 154 1.27 -0.53 -12.48
CA GLN A 154 1.61 -1.94 -12.47
C GLN A 154 3.03 -2.19 -11.98
N PRO A 155 3.27 -3.05 -10.97
CA PRO A 155 4.61 -3.41 -10.53
C PRO A 155 5.27 -4.39 -11.50
N ASN A 156 6.60 -4.47 -11.44
CA ASN A 156 7.39 -5.45 -12.19
C ASN A 156 7.51 -6.80 -11.47
N ALA A 157 7.27 -6.82 -10.16
CA ALA A 157 7.27 -8.02 -9.32
C ALA A 157 6.38 -7.82 -8.10
N MET A 158 6.00 -8.91 -7.44
CA MET A 158 5.22 -8.90 -6.19
C MET A 158 5.93 -9.69 -5.10
N VAL A 159 5.85 -9.20 -3.85
CA VAL A 159 6.31 -9.89 -2.63
C VAL A 159 5.13 -9.97 -1.65
N LEU A 160 4.50 -11.12 -1.54
CA LEU A 160 3.25 -11.31 -0.84
C LEU A 160 3.45 -12.14 0.44
N PHE A 161 3.13 -11.53 1.60
CA PHE A 161 3.17 -12.19 2.91
C PHE A 161 1.73 -12.52 3.34
N ASN A 162 1.35 -13.80 3.28
CA ASN A 162 0.00 -14.26 3.64
C ASN A 162 -1.12 -13.36 3.07
N PRO A 163 -1.18 -13.13 1.75
CA PRO A 163 -2.12 -12.18 1.16
C PRO A 163 -3.56 -12.64 1.36
N ALA A 164 -4.47 -11.70 1.62
CA ALA A 164 -5.90 -11.97 1.73
C ALA A 164 -6.54 -12.10 0.33
N MET A 165 -6.18 -13.13 -0.44
CA MET A 165 -6.61 -13.31 -1.83
C MET A 165 -8.02 -13.84 -1.96
N ALA A 166 -8.45 -14.73 -1.05
CA ALA A 166 -9.82 -15.24 -1.01
C ALA A 166 -10.60 -14.49 0.07
N ILE A 167 -11.42 -13.52 -0.36
CA ILE A 167 -12.18 -12.64 0.55
C ILE A 167 -13.70 -12.80 0.43
N ALA A 168 -14.16 -13.73 -0.43
CA ALA A 168 -15.56 -14.07 -0.63
C ALA A 168 -15.73 -15.60 -0.73
N PRO A 169 -16.92 -16.15 -0.42
CA PRO A 169 -17.22 -17.56 -0.69
C PRO A 169 -17.05 -17.88 -2.16
N HIS A 170 -16.47 -19.03 -2.47
CA HIS A 170 -16.32 -19.52 -3.84
C HIS A 170 -16.52 -21.04 -3.88
N LYS A 171 -17.09 -21.55 -4.98
CA LYS A 171 -17.43 -22.98 -5.14
C LYS A 171 -16.23 -23.93 -5.00
N ASP A 172 -15.04 -23.47 -5.38
CA ASP A 172 -13.80 -24.26 -5.34
C ASP A 172 -13.06 -24.16 -3.99
N LEU A 173 -13.58 -23.38 -3.02
CA LEU A 173 -13.01 -23.31 -1.68
C LEU A 173 -13.62 -24.40 -0.77
N PRO A 174 -12.83 -24.96 0.18
CA PRO A 174 -13.35 -25.86 1.19
C PRO A 174 -14.54 -25.25 1.94
N ALA A 175 -15.53 -26.07 2.31
CA ALA A 175 -16.74 -25.62 3.00
C ALA A 175 -16.42 -24.80 4.27
N ALA A 176 -15.43 -25.25 5.06
CA ALA A 176 -14.99 -24.52 6.26
C ALA A 176 -14.50 -23.10 5.97
N CYS A 177 -13.82 -22.89 4.83
CA CYS A 177 -13.40 -21.54 4.40
C CYS A 177 -14.62 -20.69 4.03
N ASN A 178 -15.56 -21.25 3.30
CA ASN A 178 -16.78 -20.55 2.91
C ASN A 178 -17.64 -20.15 4.11
N GLU A 179 -17.76 -20.98 5.13
CA GLU A 179 -18.47 -20.64 6.38
C GLU A 179 -17.75 -19.50 7.16
N GLN A 180 -16.43 -19.49 7.22
CA GLN A 180 -15.69 -18.39 7.82
C GLN A 180 -15.94 -17.06 7.11
N PHE A 181 -16.09 -17.05 5.78
CA PHE A 181 -16.41 -15.84 5.03
C PHE A 181 -17.84 -15.37 5.31
N LYS A 182 -18.83 -16.27 5.39
CA LYS A 182 -20.21 -15.92 5.73
C LYS A 182 -20.29 -15.26 7.11
N THR A 183 -19.63 -15.83 8.13
CA THR A 183 -19.57 -15.28 9.48
C THR A 183 -18.93 -13.89 9.49
N ARG A 184 -17.79 -13.71 8.82
CA ARG A 184 -17.11 -12.41 8.75
C ARG A 184 -17.91 -11.33 8.00
N LEU A 185 -18.68 -11.71 6.99
CA LEU A 185 -19.54 -10.79 6.26
C LEU A 185 -20.77 -10.39 7.09
N SER A 186 -21.38 -11.34 7.85
CA SER A 186 -22.51 -11.05 8.74
C SER A 186 -22.13 -10.10 9.88
N ASP A 187 -20.92 -10.21 10.43
CA ASP A 187 -20.43 -9.30 11.48
C ASP A 187 -20.16 -7.88 10.97
N ARG A 188 -19.88 -7.72 9.66
CA ARG A 188 -19.66 -6.40 9.03
C ARG A 188 -20.96 -5.68 8.65
N SER A 189 -22.07 -6.38 8.54
CA SER A 189 -23.38 -5.79 8.24
C SER A 189 -24.10 -5.25 9.48
N ARG A 190 -23.55 -5.43 10.68
CA ARG A 190 -24.13 -5.03 11.97
C ARG A 190 -23.38 -3.88 12.66
N GLY A 191 -22.44 -3.20 11.97
CA GLY A 191 -21.68 -2.09 12.53
C GLY A 191 -21.77 -0.81 11.71
#